data_797965abdbba1f31fe9e13a4a49d96fc
#
_entry.id   797965abdbba1f31fe9e13a4a49d96fc
#
_cell.length_a   1.000
_cell.length_b   1.000
_cell.length_c   1.000
_cell.angle_alpha   90.00
_cell.angle_beta   90.00
_cell.angle_gamma   90.00
#
_symmetry.space_group_name_H-M   'P 1'
#
loop_
_entity.id
_entity.type
_entity.pdbx_description
1 polymer ?
#
loop_
_entity_poly.entity_id
_entity_poly.type
_entity_poly.pdbx_seq_one_letter_code
_entity_poly.pdbx_strand_id
1 'polypeptide(L)'
;MTGRDDQIDVLIAGGGFAGLTLAIALRQGLGPTFSVTVADPTLGAGHADDERASAIVAAARRLFEALDVWQSVAEEAQPILDMVVTDSRLGDAVRPAFLTFPGEVEPGEPFAHMVENRFLIAALEKKAREIGVGLRATAVENFSRLSFPQAHAHRLDVAFAAGNAVSPRLLIAADGARSLIRERAGIAVHGWDYSQSAIVTNVSHERDHDGRAEEHFLPAGPFAILPLKGRRSSIVWTEATPEAKRVVALDDAAFHEELEARFKLQLGEITAVGARRVHPLGFFVARAFIAERIALVGDAAHVIHPIAGQGLNMGLKDVAALAEVIVDAARLGLDPGTANVLERYQRWRRFDTMTMGIATDALNRLLSNRSAVLRAARDLGLGMVDRVPGLKRLFIREAAGLVGEVPKLLRGKSL
;
A
#
# COMPACT_ATOMS: atom_id res chain seq x y z
N MET A 1 -22.20 -29.86 -18.02
CA MET A 1 -21.37 -30.60 -17.03
C MET A 1 -20.09 -29.80 -16.87
N THR A 2 -20.04 -28.91 -15.87
CA THR A 2 -18.81 -28.15 -15.54
C THR A 2 -17.82 -29.12 -14.92
N GLY A 3 -16.64 -29.25 -15.51
CA GLY A 3 -15.60 -30.13 -15.03
C GLY A 3 -15.07 -29.74 -13.65
N ARG A 4 -14.42 -30.65 -12.94
CA ARG A 4 -13.79 -30.42 -11.63
C ARG A 4 -12.78 -29.24 -11.62
N ASP A 5 -12.25 -28.87 -12.80
CA ASP A 5 -11.28 -27.80 -13.01
C ASP A 5 -11.86 -26.38 -12.88
N ASP A 6 -13.20 -26.24 -12.90
CA ASP A 6 -13.87 -24.94 -12.81
C ASP A 6 -14.21 -24.52 -11.37
N GLN A 7 -14.02 -25.42 -10.39
CA GLN A 7 -14.32 -25.17 -8.99
C GLN A 7 -13.06 -24.77 -8.23
N ILE A 8 -13.03 -23.56 -7.71
CA ILE A 8 -11.94 -23.04 -6.88
C ILE A 8 -12.46 -22.56 -5.52
N ASP A 9 -11.65 -22.63 -4.48
CA ASP A 9 -12.07 -22.15 -3.16
C ASP A 9 -12.04 -20.63 -3.12
N VAL A 10 -10.94 -20.01 -3.53
CA VAL A 10 -10.78 -18.55 -3.53
C VAL A 10 -10.26 -18.08 -4.88
N LEU A 11 -10.99 -17.12 -5.47
CA LEU A 11 -10.53 -16.31 -6.60
C LEU A 11 -10.17 -14.91 -6.11
N ILE A 12 -8.98 -14.45 -6.45
CA ILE A 12 -8.49 -13.10 -6.15
C ILE A 12 -8.39 -12.35 -7.49
N ALA A 13 -9.15 -11.28 -7.63
CA ALA A 13 -9.05 -10.38 -8.78
C ALA A 13 -8.09 -9.24 -8.46
N GLY A 14 -6.98 -9.19 -9.19
CA GLY A 14 -5.87 -8.28 -9.01
C GLY A 14 -4.59 -8.99 -8.60
N GLY A 15 -3.57 -8.93 -9.45
CA GLY A 15 -2.24 -9.52 -9.29
C GLY A 15 -1.19 -8.54 -8.75
N GLY A 16 -1.62 -7.45 -8.10
CA GLY A 16 -0.73 -6.52 -7.40
C GLY A 16 -0.24 -7.07 -6.05
N PHE A 17 0.44 -6.22 -5.29
CA PHE A 17 1.03 -6.59 -3.99
C PHE A 17 0.03 -7.25 -3.03
N ALA A 18 -1.16 -6.66 -2.87
CA ALA A 18 -2.17 -7.19 -1.95
C ALA A 18 -2.70 -8.56 -2.40
N GLY A 19 -3.04 -8.71 -3.68
CA GLY A 19 -3.61 -9.96 -4.20
C GLY A 19 -2.63 -11.13 -4.17
N LEU A 20 -1.40 -10.92 -4.63
CA LEU A 20 -0.36 -11.97 -4.61
C LEU A 20 0.03 -12.33 -3.17
N THR A 21 0.20 -11.35 -2.28
CA THR A 21 0.52 -11.60 -0.87
C THR A 21 -0.58 -12.42 -0.19
N LEU A 22 -1.85 -12.08 -0.44
CA LEU A 22 -2.98 -12.83 0.10
C LEU A 22 -3.01 -14.27 -0.44
N ALA A 23 -2.78 -14.44 -1.73
CA ALA A 23 -2.74 -15.77 -2.35
C ALA A 23 -1.65 -16.66 -1.73
N ILE A 24 -0.46 -16.10 -1.50
CA ILE A 24 0.66 -16.80 -0.85
C ILE A 24 0.26 -17.18 0.59
N ALA A 25 -0.28 -16.23 1.35
CA ALA A 25 -0.67 -16.46 2.74
C ALA A 25 -1.73 -17.57 2.86
N LEU A 26 -2.75 -17.56 2.02
CA LEU A 26 -3.80 -18.60 2.00
C LEU A 26 -3.23 -19.96 1.59
N ARG A 27 -2.39 -19.99 0.56
CA ARG A 27 -1.78 -21.23 0.07
C ARG A 27 -0.85 -21.87 1.08
N GLN A 28 -0.05 -21.07 1.79
CA GLN A 28 0.81 -21.58 2.86
C GLN A 28 -0.01 -22.01 4.09
N GLY A 29 -1.02 -21.22 4.47
CA GLY A 29 -1.83 -21.50 5.65
C GLY A 29 -2.75 -22.72 5.53
N LEU A 30 -3.21 -23.07 4.30
CA LEU A 30 -4.20 -24.12 4.05
C LEU A 30 -3.69 -25.30 3.21
N GLY A 31 -2.47 -25.18 2.65
CA GLY A 31 -1.84 -26.27 1.90
C GLY A 31 -2.42 -26.48 0.49
N PRO A 32 -1.97 -27.55 -0.21
CA PRO A 32 -2.23 -27.75 -1.62
C PRO A 32 -3.68 -28.15 -1.98
N THR A 33 -4.44 -28.63 -1.04
CA THR A 33 -5.84 -29.04 -1.27
C THR A 33 -6.82 -27.87 -1.31
N PHE A 34 -6.42 -26.70 -0.79
CA PHE A 34 -7.22 -25.48 -0.86
C PHE A 34 -6.81 -24.67 -2.10
N SER A 35 -7.71 -24.57 -3.05
CA SER A 35 -7.42 -23.95 -4.35
C SER A 35 -7.52 -22.43 -4.31
N VAL A 36 -6.40 -21.76 -4.60
CA VAL A 36 -6.30 -20.31 -4.69
C VAL A 36 -5.86 -19.91 -6.11
N THR A 37 -6.62 -19.03 -6.74
CA THR A 37 -6.31 -18.49 -8.07
C THR A 37 -6.29 -16.96 -8.03
N VAL A 38 -5.27 -16.38 -8.65
CA VAL A 38 -5.18 -14.92 -8.91
C VAL A 38 -5.43 -14.68 -10.39
N ALA A 39 -6.28 -13.70 -10.68
CA ALA A 39 -6.57 -13.27 -12.05
C ALA A 39 -6.22 -11.78 -12.20
N ASP A 40 -5.31 -11.47 -13.12
CA ASP A 40 -4.92 -10.11 -13.48
C ASP A 40 -4.31 -10.10 -14.88
N PRO A 41 -4.68 -9.16 -15.77
CA PRO A 41 -4.16 -9.11 -17.12
C PRO A 41 -2.65 -8.83 -17.22
N THR A 42 -2.03 -8.28 -16.16
CA THR A 42 -0.61 -7.94 -16.14
C THR A 42 0.29 -9.08 -15.65
N LEU A 43 -0.27 -10.19 -15.18
CA LEU A 43 0.51 -11.34 -14.71
C LEU A 43 1.42 -11.89 -15.80
N GLY A 44 2.71 -11.95 -15.50
CA GLY A 44 3.73 -12.45 -16.43
C GLY A 44 4.16 -11.47 -17.51
N ALA A 45 3.60 -10.26 -17.57
CA ALA A 45 4.02 -9.23 -18.54
C ALA A 45 5.40 -8.60 -18.23
N GLY A 46 5.92 -8.87 -17.02
CA GLY A 46 7.13 -8.22 -16.52
C GLY A 46 6.85 -6.83 -15.96
N HIS A 47 7.65 -6.42 -14.99
CA HIS A 47 7.51 -5.12 -14.30
C HIS A 47 8.83 -4.32 -14.33
N ALA A 48 9.71 -4.61 -15.30
CA ALA A 48 11.06 -4.02 -15.38
C ALA A 48 11.05 -2.48 -15.41
N ASP A 49 10.00 -1.89 -16.02
CA ASP A 49 9.86 -0.45 -16.20
C ASP A 49 9.17 0.26 -15.01
N ASP A 50 8.79 -0.48 -13.95
CA ASP A 50 8.22 0.14 -12.76
C ASP A 50 9.31 0.47 -11.73
N GLU A 51 9.90 1.64 -11.91
CA GLU A 51 10.95 2.19 -11.03
C GLU A 51 10.38 2.88 -9.78
N ARG A 52 9.06 2.91 -9.59
CA ARG A 52 8.46 3.42 -8.35
C ARG A 52 8.91 2.56 -7.18
N ALA A 53 9.02 3.18 -6.03
CA ALA A 53 9.39 2.49 -4.80
C ALA A 53 8.31 2.63 -3.74
N SER A 54 8.22 1.66 -2.86
CA SER A 54 7.30 1.64 -1.73
C SER A 54 8.08 1.52 -0.43
N ALA A 55 7.61 2.23 0.59
CA ALA A 55 8.09 2.07 1.96
C ALA A 55 7.42 0.84 2.58
N ILE A 56 8.21 -0.18 2.87
CA ILE A 56 7.78 -1.41 3.54
C ILE A 56 8.07 -1.24 5.03
N VAL A 57 7.04 -0.99 5.82
CA VAL A 57 7.19 -0.79 7.27
C VAL A 57 7.54 -2.09 8.00
N ALA A 58 8.06 -2.01 9.23
CA ALA A 58 8.52 -3.16 10.00
C ALA A 58 7.48 -4.30 10.08
N ALA A 59 6.21 -3.98 10.34
CA ALA A 59 5.14 -4.98 10.35
C ALA A 59 4.96 -5.69 8.99
N ALA A 60 5.02 -4.95 7.89
CA ALA A 60 4.92 -5.51 6.53
C ALA A 60 6.16 -6.35 6.18
N ARG A 61 7.36 -5.92 6.60
CA ARG A 61 8.58 -6.72 6.47
C ARG A 61 8.43 -8.06 7.19
N ARG A 62 7.99 -8.06 8.44
CA ARG A 62 7.73 -9.29 9.23
C ARG A 62 6.72 -10.23 8.53
N LEU A 63 5.69 -9.67 7.88
CA LEU A 63 4.77 -10.44 7.06
C LEU A 63 5.47 -11.10 5.87
N PHE A 64 6.29 -10.37 5.12
CA PHE A 64 7.04 -10.92 3.99
C PHE A 64 8.09 -11.94 4.43
N GLU A 65 8.68 -11.78 5.61
CA GLU A 65 9.56 -12.79 6.24
C GLU A 65 8.78 -14.07 6.57
N ALA A 66 7.60 -13.95 7.20
CA ALA A 66 6.74 -15.08 7.54
C ALA A 66 6.21 -15.85 6.29
N LEU A 67 6.17 -15.17 5.14
CA LEU A 67 5.77 -15.74 3.85
C LEU A 67 6.96 -16.22 2.99
N ASP A 68 8.20 -16.16 3.49
CA ASP A 68 9.45 -16.48 2.77
C ASP A 68 9.60 -15.69 1.46
N VAL A 69 9.22 -14.42 1.46
CA VAL A 69 9.35 -13.50 0.31
C VAL A 69 10.49 -12.52 0.52
N TRP A 70 10.73 -12.08 1.78
CA TRP A 70 11.65 -11.00 2.11
C TRP A 70 13.08 -11.25 1.63
N GLN A 71 13.60 -12.47 1.78
CA GLN A 71 14.95 -12.82 1.38
C GLN A 71 15.24 -12.56 -0.11
N SER A 72 14.20 -12.68 -0.94
CA SER A 72 14.32 -12.43 -2.39
C SER A 72 14.45 -10.95 -2.75
N VAL A 73 14.17 -10.04 -1.83
CA VAL A 73 14.21 -8.58 -2.05
C VAL A 73 15.14 -7.86 -1.07
N ALA A 74 15.68 -8.54 -0.08
CA ALA A 74 16.47 -7.94 1.00
C ALA A 74 17.71 -7.18 0.50
N GLU A 75 18.37 -7.69 -0.55
CA GLU A 75 19.54 -7.06 -1.15
C GLU A 75 19.20 -5.75 -1.86
N GLU A 76 17.98 -5.62 -2.38
CA GLU A 76 17.47 -4.43 -3.07
C GLU A 76 16.75 -3.46 -2.12
N ALA A 77 16.52 -3.87 -0.87
CA ALA A 77 15.86 -3.06 0.13
C ALA A 77 16.84 -2.07 0.77
N GLN A 78 16.48 -0.77 0.76
CA GLN A 78 17.24 0.29 1.44
C GLN A 78 16.57 0.58 2.78
N PRO A 79 17.24 0.33 3.93
CA PRO A 79 16.68 0.69 5.23
C PRO A 79 16.56 2.22 5.38
N ILE A 80 15.50 2.67 6.00
CA ILE A 80 15.36 4.06 6.48
C ILE A 80 15.90 4.10 7.90
N LEU A 81 17.06 4.74 8.06
CA LEU A 81 17.80 4.79 9.32
C LEU A 81 17.47 6.04 10.14
N ASP A 82 16.95 7.07 9.49
CA ASP A 82 16.60 8.35 10.08
C ASP A 82 15.50 9.00 9.25
N MET A 83 14.56 9.68 9.90
CA MET A 83 13.51 10.43 9.22
C MET A 83 13.43 11.84 9.78
N VAL A 84 13.60 12.81 8.90
CA VAL A 84 13.55 14.25 9.22
C VAL A 84 12.30 14.85 8.61
N VAL A 85 11.50 15.50 9.44
CA VAL A 85 10.31 16.24 9.02
C VAL A 85 10.55 17.73 9.22
N THR A 86 10.28 18.53 8.19
CA THR A 86 10.39 20.00 8.26
C THR A 86 9.09 20.66 7.82
N ASP A 87 8.84 21.86 8.34
CA ASP A 87 7.81 22.77 7.85
C ASP A 87 8.50 24.03 7.32
N SER A 88 8.40 24.26 6.00
CA SER A 88 9.20 25.31 5.36
C SER A 88 8.50 25.88 4.13
N ARG A 89 9.03 26.99 3.63
CA ARG A 89 8.69 27.57 2.33
C ARG A 89 9.83 27.37 1.35
N LEU A 90 9.53 27.45 0.06
CA LEU A 90 10.56 27.30 -0.99
C LEU A 90 11.69 28.33 -0.83
N GLY A 91 11.37 29.57 -0.42
CA GLY A 91 12.34 30.64 -0.23
C GLY A 91 13.14 30.60 1.06
N ASP A 92 12.84 29.67 1.97
CA ASP A 92 13.59 29.56 3.23
C ASP A 92 15.00 29.06 2.97
N ALA A 93 16.01 29.84 3.38
CA ALA A 93 17.43 29.48 3.21
C ALA A 93 17.81 28.25 4.05
N VAL A 94 17.18 28.07 5.21
CA VAL A 94 17.37 26.94 6.12
C VAL A 94 16.02 26.34 6.45
N ARG A 95 15.94 25.02 6.41
CA ARG A 95 14.76 24.25 6.82
C ARG A 95 15.05 23.62 8.17
N PRO A 96 14.65 24.24 9.29
CA PRO A 96 14.88 23.64 10.60
C PRO A 96 14.13 22.32 10.70
N ALA A 97 14.80 21.31 11.25
CA ALA A 97 14.15 20.05 11.55
C ALA A 97 13.10 20.28 12.64
N PHE A 98 11.87 19.92 12.32
CA PHE A 98 10.72 20.04 13.20
C PHE A 98 10.61 18.84 14.10
N LEU A 99 10.84 17.66 13.49
CA LEU A 99 10.74 16.38 14.13
C LEU A 99 11.75 15.44 13.49
N THR A 100 12.56 14.80 14.31
CA THR A 100 13.47 13.75 13.87
C THR A 100 13.07 12.46 14.56
N PHE A 101 12.82 11.43 13.77
CA PHE A 101 12.55 10.10 14.28
C PHE A 101 13.81 9.24 14.12
N PRO A 102 14.27 8.55 15.20
CA PRO A 102 15.22 7.46 15.02
C PRO A 102 14.57 6.37 14.16
N GLY A 103 15.33 5.87 13.20
CA GLY A 103 14.83 4.93 12.19
C GLY A 103 14.56 3.52 12.69
N GLU A 104 14.53 3.28 14.02
CA GLU A 104 14.38 1.95 14.61
C GLU A 104 13.10 1.82 15.45
N VAL A 105 12.40 0.69 15.31
CA VAL A 105 11.27 0.27 16.16
C VAL A 105 11.75 -0.50 17.36
N GLU A 106 12.75 -1.36 17.16
CA GLU A 106 13.50 -2.12 18.14
C GLU A 106 14.99 -2.04 17.78
N PRO A 107 15.92 -2.25 18.71
CA PRO A 107 17.36 -2.18 18.40
C PRO A 107 17.73 -3.05 17.21
N GLY A 108 18.27 -2.45 16.15
CA GLY A 108 18.65 -3.11 14.91
C GLY A 108 17.50 -3.42 13.93
N GLU A 109 16.26 -3.01 14.24
CA GLU A 109 15.12 -3.16 13.32
C GLU A 109 14.69 -1.78 12.76
N PRO A 110 15.03 -1.46 11.51
CA PRO A 110 14.55 -0.25 10.84
C PRO A 110 13.03 -0.18 10.80
N PHE A 111 12.46 1.01 11.02
CA PHE A 111 11.01 1.17 11.01
C PHE A 111 10.40 0.92 9.62
N ALA A 112 11.17 1.12 8.56
CA ALA A 112 10.78 0.82 7.18
C ALA A 112 12.01 0.60 6.28
N HIS A 113 11.77 -0.01 5.13
CA HIS A 113 12.72 -0.14 4.03
C HIS A 113 12.06 0.37 2.74
N MET A 114 12.82 1.10 1.94
CA MET A 114 12.40 1.42 0.58
C MET A 114 12.74 0.26 -0.35
N VAL A 115 11.77 -0.20 -1.12
CA VAL A 115 11.93 -1.27 -2.12
C VAL A 115 11.32 -0.81 -3.43
N GLU A 116 12.07 -0.90 -4.54
CA GLU A 116 11.51 -0.64 -5.86
C GLU A 116 10.45 -1.71 -6.19
N ASN A 117 9.30 -1.27 -6.67
CA ASN A 117 8.11 -2.11 -6.86
C ASN A 117 8.36 -3.33 -7.74
N ARG A 118 9.22 -3.17 -8.77
CA ARG A 118 9.59 -4.25 -9.70
C ARG A 118 10.20 -5.46 -9.00
N PHE A 119 11.02 -5.25 -7.97
CA PHE A 119 11.65 -6.36 -7.23
C PHE A 119 10.63 -7.08 -6.35
N LEU A 120 9.79 -6.33 -5.64
CA LEU A 120 8.80 -6.93 -4.75
C LEU A 120 7.73 -7.71 -5.53
N ILE A 121 7.22 -7.16 -6.65
CA ILE A 121 6.20 -7.86 -7.45
C ILE A 121 6.76 -9.12 -8.10
N ALA A 122 8.00 -9.06 -8.61
CA ALA A 122 8.67 -10.23 -9.18
C ALA A 122 8.89 -11.35 -8.14
N ALA A 123 9.29 -10.98 -6.91
CA ALA A 123 9.46 -11.93 -5.81
C ALA A 123 8.12 -12.59 -5.41
N LEU A 124 7.04 -11.80 -5.34
CA LEU A 124 5.69 -12.31 -5.04
C LEU A 124 5.18 -13.24 -6.15
N GLU A 125 5.32 -12.89 -7.42
CA GLU A 125 4.93 -13.76 -8.52
C GLU A 125 5.72 -15.07 -8.53
N LYS A 126 7.04 -14.98 -8.32
CA LYS A 126 7.92 -16.16 -8.23
C LYS A 126 7.45 -17.09 -7.10
N LYS A 127 7.28 -16.55 -5.90
CA LYS A 127 6.82 -17.34 -4.73
C LYS A 127 5.44 -17.95 -4.96
N ALA A 128 4.50 -17.20 -5.53
CA ALA A 128 3.16 -17.71 -5.83
C ALA A 128 3.20 -18.90 -6.79
N ARG A 129 4.04 -18.85 -7.85
CA ARG A 129 4.25 -19.99 -8.78
C ARG A 129 4.89 -21.19 -8.08
N GLU A 130 5.92 -20.96 -7.27
CA GLU A 130 6.65 -22.02 -6.54
C GLU A 130 5.74 -22.85 -5.64
N ILE A 131 4.80 -22.21 -4.95
CA ILE A 131 3.88 -22.89 -4.03
C ILE A 131 2.58 -23.36 -4.70
N GLY A 132 2.44 -23.18 -6.01
CA GLY A 132 1.31 -23.67 -6.79
C GLY A 132 0.02 -22.85 -6.63
N VAL A 133 0.12 -21.52 -6.52
CA VAL A 133 -1.01 -20.62 -6.72
C VAL A 133 -1.38 -20.61 -8.20
N GLY A 134 -2.67 -20.74 -8.53
CA GLY A 134 -3.14 -20.57 -9.89
C GLY A 134 -3.00 -19.11 -10.34
N LEU A 135 -2.28 -18.88 -11.46
CA LEU A 135 -2.10 -17.52 -12.01
C LEU A 135 -2.76 -17.47 -13.39
N ARG A 136 -3.70 -16.55 -13.59
CA ARG A 136 -4.42 -16.36 -14.85
C ARG A 136 -4.20 -14.93 -15.35
N ALA A 137 -3.56 -14.78 -16.52
CA ALA A 137 -3.31 -13.48 -17.18
C ALA A 137 -4.60 -12.98 -17.86
N THR A 138 -5.65 -12.69 -17.07
CA THR A 138 -6.93 -12.20 -17.55
C THR A 138 -7.64 -11.39 -16.47
N ALA A 139 -8.51 -10.46 -16.86
CA ALA A 139 -9.34 -9.70 -15.95
C ALA A 139 -10.62 -10.46 -15.59
N VAL A 140 -11.09 -10.29 -14.35
CA VAL A 140 -12.47 -10.62 -13.99
C VAL A 140 -13.39 -9.57 -14.61
N GLU A 141 -14.32 -10.01 -15.45
CA GLU A 141 -15.22 -9.12 -16.16
C GLU A 141 -16.58 -9.01 -15.47
N ASN A 142 -17.11 -10.12 -15.02
CA ASN A 142 -18.44 -10.17 -14.39
C ASN A 142 -18.51 -11.27 -13.34
N PHE A 143 -19.50 -11.17 -12.46
CA PHE A 143 -19.85 -12.25 -11.56
C PHE A 143 -21.36 -12.24 -11.26
N SER A 144 -21.89 -13.43 -10.96
CA SER A 144 -23.26 -13.63 -10.52
C SER A 144 -23.34 -14.70 -9.43
N ARG A 145 -24.49 -14.83 -8.77
CA ARG A 145 -24.70 -15.86 -7.76
C ARG A 145 -25.16 -17.16 -8.44
N LEU A 146 -24.52 -18.26 -8.08
CA LEU A 146 -25.01 -19.58 -8.40
C LEU A 146 -25.80 -20.13 -7.19
N SER A 147 -27.10 -20.28 -7.35
CA SER A 147 -27.93 -20.97 -6.38
C SER A 147 -28.20 -22.39 -6.87
N PHE A 148 -27.57 -23.37 -6.27
CA PHE A 148 -27.86 -24.78 -6.55
C PHE A 148 -28.93 -25.28 -5.57
N PRO A 149 -30.11 -25.69 -6.06
CA PRO A 149 -31.22 -26.15 -5.18
C PRO A 149 -30.89 -27.39 -4.33
N GLN A 150 -29.82 -28.13 -4.66
CA GLN A 150 -29.50 -29.42 -4.05
C GLN A 150 -28.13 -29.51 -3.39
N ALA A 151 -27.32 -28.47 -3.39
CA ALA A 151 -26.03 -28.45 -2.70
C ALA A 151 -25.99 -27.30 -1.70
N HIS A 152 -25.62 -27.58 -0.45
CA HIS A 152 -25.44 -26.58 0.61
C HIS A 152 -24.28 -25.58 0.35
N ALA A 153 -23.64 -25.62 -0.80
CA ALA A 153 -22.53 -24.77 -1.16
C ALA A 153 -22.97 -23.69 -2.17
N HIS A 154 -23.29 -22.52 -1.65
CA HIS A 154 -23.43 -21.34 -2.49
C HIS A 154 -22.07 -20.97 -3.08
N ARG A 155 -22.02 -20.72 -4.40
CA ARG A 155 -20.83 -20.28 -5.13
C ARG A 155 -21.17 -19.08 -5.98
N LEU A 156 -20.15 -18.38 -6.42
CA LEU A 156 -20.26 -17.36 -7.47
C LEU A 156 -20.00 -18.02 -8.83
N ASP A 157 -20.60 -17.47 -9.87
CA ASP A 157 -20.19 -17.68 -11.25
C ASP A 157 -19.39 -16.45 -11.68
N VAL A 158 -18.12 -16.64 -12.02
CA VAL A 158 -17.21 -15.53 -12.33
C VAL A 158 -16.69 -15.70 -13.75
N ALA A 159 -17.05 -14.74 -14.61
CA ALA A 159 -16.61 -14.69 -16.00
C ALA A 159 -15.34 -13.85 -16.14
N PHE A 160 -14.40 -14.34 -16.94
CA PHE A 160 -13.19 -13.64 -17.34
C PHE A 160 -13.34 -12.97 -18.70
N ALA A 161 -12.59 -11.92 -18.95
CA ALA A 161 -12.52 -11.23 -20.25
C ALA A 161 -12.09 -12.16 -21.39
N ALA A 162 -11.38 -13.25 -21.09
CA ALA A 162 -11.01 -14.29 -22.05
C ALA A 162 -12.14 -15.26 -22.42
N GLY A 163 -13.37 -15.07 -21.90
CA GLY A 163 -14.56 -15.87 -22.23
C GLY A 163 -14.74 -17.15 -21.42
N ASN A 164 -13.80 -17.49 -20.53
CA ASN A 164 -13.93 -18.62 -19.61
C ASN A 164 -14.60 -18.20 -18.31
N ALA A 165 -15.24 -19.14 -17.61
CA ALA A 165 -15.83 -18.89 -16.28
C ALA A 165 -15.32 -19.90 -15.26
N VAL A 166 -15.38 -19.52 -13.98
CA VAL A 166 -15.04 -20.37 -12.81
C VAL A 166 -16.05 -20.17 -11.69
N SER A 167 -16.13 -21.15 -10.79
CA SER A 167 -17.09 -21.09 -9.68
C SER A 167 -16.37 -21.08 -8.33
N PRO A 168 -15.92 -19.89 -7.84
CA PRO A 168 -15.30 -19.77 -6.53
C PRO A 168 -16.30 -19.78 -5.38
N ARG A 169 -15.86 -20.24 -4.20
CA ARG A 169 -16.61 -20.09 -2.94
C ARG A 169 -16.53 -18.66 -2.40
N LEU A 170 -15.42 -17.97 -2.70
CA LEU A 170 -15.15 -16.59 -2.30
C LEU A 170 -14.41 -15.85 -3.40
N LEU A 171 -14.89 -14.66 -3.75
CA LEU A 171 -14.23 -13.70 -4.63
C LEU A 171 -13.62 -12.57 -3.82
N ILE A 172 -12.34 -12.29 -4.01
CA ILE A 172 -11.65 -11.21 -3.33
C ILE A 172 -11.25 -10.14 -4.35
N ALA A 173 -11.69 -8.91 -4.12
CA ALA A 173 -11.33 -7.76 -4.92
C ALA A 173 -10.01 -7.15 -4.38
N ALA A 174 -8.95 -7.27 -5.18
CA ALA A 174 -7.66 -6.62 -5.02
C ALA A 174 -7.30 -5.82 -6.30
N ASP A 175 -8.33 -5.40 -7.05
CA ASP A 175 -8.29 -4.81 -8.39
C ASP A 175 -8.12 -3.27 -8.37
N GLY A 176 -7.66 -2.73 -7.23
CA GLY A 176 -7.22 -1.35 -7.09
C GLY A 176 -8.35 -0.33 -6.87
N ALA A 177 -7.98 0.94 -6.87
CA ALA A 177 -8.85 2.06 -6.49
C ALA A 177 -10.14 2.15 -7.34
N ARG A 178 -10.08 1.75 -8.62
CA ARG A 178 -11.21 1.70 -9.56
C ARG A 178 -11.81 0.31 -9.66
N SER A 179 -11.90 -0.41 -8.53
CA SER A 179 -12.40 -1.78 -8.44
C SER A 179 -13.74 -1.96 -9.15
N LEU A 180 -13.74 -2.77 -10.21
CA LEU A 180 -14.94 -3.19 -10.92
C LEU A 180 -15.80 -4.12 -10.06
N ILE A 181 -15.17 -4.97 -9.25
CA ILE A 181 -15.87 -5.89 -8.37
C ILE A 181 -16.61 -5.14 -7.27
N ARG A 182 -15.99 -4.14 -6.65
CA ARG A 182 -16.66 -3.27 -5.68
C ARG A 182 -17.90 -2.60 -6.28
N GLU A 183 -17.75 -2.02 -7.47
CA GLU A 183 -18.83 -1.34 -8.17
C GLU A 183 -19.99 -2.30 -8.48
N ARG A 184 -19.70 -3.47 -9.04
CA ARG A 184 -20.72 -4.49 -9.38
C ARG A 184 -21.35 -5.12 -8.16
N ALA A 185 -20.65 -5.17 -7.03
CA ALA A 185 -21.20 -5.60 -5.75
C ALA A 185 -22.15 -4.55 -5.12
N GLY A 186 -22.29 -3.37 -5.75
CA GLY A 186 -23.12 -2.27 -5.24
C GLY A 186 -22.55 -1.60 -3.99
N ILE A 187 -21.24 -1.76 -3.73
CA ILE A 187 -20.58 -1.16 -2.56
C ILE A 187 -20.18 0.27 -2.90
N ALA A 188 -20.90 1.23 -2.34
CA ALA A 188 -20.57 2.65 -2.50
C ALA A 188 -19.29 3.02 -1.75
N VAL A 189 -18.61 4.07 -2.22
CA VAL A 189 -17.47 4.69 -1.54
C VAL A 189 -17.88 6.03 -0.91
N HIS A 190 -17.20 6.38 0.18
CA HIS A 190 -17.24 7.70 0.78
C HIS A 190 -15.86 8.33 0.67
N GLY A 191 -15.79 9.58 0.26
CA GLY A 191 -14.50 10.25 0.12
C GLY A 191 -14.57 11.53 -0.70
N TRP A 192 -13.41 12.08 -0.97
CA TRP A 192 -13.22 13.33 -1.72
C TRP A 192 -11.87 13.35 -2.44
N ASP A 193 -11.78 14.15 -3.46
CA ASP A 193 -10.55 14.50 -4.14
C ASP A 193 -9.90 15.69 -3.43
N TYR A 194 -8.58 15.68 -3.27
CA TYR A 194 -7.85 16.78 -2.65
C TYR A 194 -7.55 17.92 -3.63
N SER A 195 -7.84 17.76 -4.91
CA SER A 195 -7.38 18.64 -5.99
C SER A 195 -5.85 18.78 -6.01
N GLN A 196 -5.17 17.81 -5.44
CA GLN A 196 -3.72 17.66 -5.43
C GLN A 196 -3.31 16.41 -6.22
N SER A 197 -2.08 16.44 -6.73
CA SER A 197 -1.48 15.29 -7.38
C SER A 197 -0.03 15.13 -6.90
N ALA A 198 0.42 13.89 -6.76
CA ALA A 198 1.81 13.57 -6.49
C ALA A 198 2.56 13.38 -7.81
N ILE A 199 3.65 14.11 -7.98
CA ILE A 199 4.68 13.85 -8.99
C ILE A 199 5.64 12.83 -8.38
N VAL A 200 5.82 11.69 -9.03
CA VAL A 200 6.73 10.63 -8.61
C VAL A 200 7.83 10.47 -9.64
N THR A 201 9.07 10.55 -9.21
CA THR A 201 10.27 10.32 -10.01
C THR A 201 11.42 9.87 -9.11
N ASN A 202 12.51 9.40 -9.70
CA ASN A 202 13.73 9.10 -8.97
C ASN A 202 14.82 10.11 -9.32
N VAL A 203 15.77 10.31 -8.41
CA VAL A 203 16.95 11.13 -8.62
C VAL A 203 18.22 10.36 -8.25
N SER A 204 19.29 10.59 -8.97
CA SER A 204 20.66 10.30 -8.53
C SER A 204 21.26 11.56 -7.91
N HIS A 205 22.19 11.39 -6.96
CA HIS A 205 22.84 12.51 -6.28
C HIS A 205 24.32 12.22 -5.98
N GLU A 206 25.08 13.30 -5.80
CA GLU A 206 26.53 13.26 -5.64
C GLU A 206 26.96 12.62 -4.32
N ARG A 207 26.29 12.97 -3.21
CA ARG A 207 26.62 12.53 -1.84
C ARG A 207 25.76 11.36 -1.42
N ASP A 208 26.21 10.60 -0.43
CA ASP A 208 25.40 9.55 0.19
C ASP A 208 24.23 10.16 1.00
N HIS A 209 23.10 9.50 0.99
CA HIS A 209 21.93 9.89 1.81
C HIS A 209 21.98 9.30 3.23
N ASP A 210 22.95 8.41 3.53
CA ASP A 210 23.14 7.76 4.85
C ASP A 210 21.87 7.08 5.39
N GLY A 211 20.98 6.59 4.49
CA GLY A 211 19.71 5.99 4.86
C GLY A 211 18.65 6.97 5.39
N ARG A 212 18.85 8.28 5.24
CA ARG A 212 17.93 9.32 5.70
C ARG A 212 16.78 9.51 4.73
N ALA A 213 15.55 9.50 5.28
CA ALA A 213 14.35 9.98 4.62
C ALA A 213 14.05 11.42 5.08
N GLU A 214 13.60 12.26 4.16
CA GLU A 214 13.19 13.63 4.48
C GLU A 214 11.77 13.88 3.97
N GLU A 215 10.94 14.55 4.78
CA GLU A 215 9.61 14.99 4.40
C GLU A 215 9.45 16.48 4.71
N HIS A 216 9.40 17.28 3.66
CA HIS A 216 9.26 18.73 3.73
C HIS A 216 7.81 19.11 3.49
N PHE A 217 7.12 19.58 4.51
CA PHE A 217 5.79 20.14 4.35
C PHE A 217 5.87 21.54 3.76
N LEU A 218 5.52 21.64 2.47
CA LEU A 218 5.43 22.87 1.71
C LEU A 218 3.96 23.34 1.63
N PRO A 219 3.69 24.60 1.29
CA PRO A 219 2.31 25.12 1.25
C PRO A 219 1.37 24.40 0.28
N ALA A 220 1.90 23.77 -0.77
CA ALA A 220 1.11 23.00 -1.75
C ALA A 220 0.88 21.54 -1.30
N GLY A 221 1.72 21.04 -0.41
CA GLY A 221 1.71 19.65 0.10
C GLY A 221 3.11 19.13 0.42
N PRO A 222 3.22 17.91 0.90
CA PRO A 222 4.51 17.31 1.24
C PRO A 222 5.39 17.07 0.02
N PHE A 223 6.71 17.27 0.22
CA PHE A 223 7.78 16.89 -0.69
C PHE A 223 8.68 15.91 0.04
N ALA A 224 8.62 14.63 -0.33
CA ALA A 224 9.40 13.57 0.30
C ALA A 224 10.61 13.18 -0.55
N ILE A 225 11.75 12.97 0.13
CA ILE A 225 12.99 12.42 -0.40
C ILE A 225 13.23 11.10 0.33
N LEU A 226 13.11 9.98 -0.38
CA LEU A 226 13.13 8.66 0.21
C LEU A 226 14.34 7.88 -0.31
N PRO A 227 15.24 7.37 0.56
CA PRO A 227 16.50 6.76 0.15
C PRO A 227 16.27 5.46 -0.63
N LEU A 228 16.99 5.28 -1.74
CA LEU A 228 17.05 4.05 -2.53
C LEU A 228 18.48 3.49 -2.50
N LYS A 229 18.66 2.25 -2.94
CA LYS A 229 20.00 1.65 -3.07
C LYS A 229 20.93 2.51 -3.91
N GLY A 230 22.15 2.64 -3.42
CA GLY A 230 23.18 3.50 -3.98
C GLY A 230 22.92 4.98 -3.68
N ARG A 231 23.46 5.87 -4.50
CA ARG A 231 23.26 7.31 -4.38
C ARG A 231 22.02 7.73 -5.17
N ARG A 232 20.87 7.20 -4.78
CA ARG A 232 19.57 7.47 -5.42
C ARG A 232 18.50 7.71 -4.37
N SER A 233 17.51 8.51 -4.72
CA SER A 233 16.31 8.74 -3.90
C SER A 233 15.05 8.73 -4.76
N SER A 234 13.97 8.22 -4.21
CA SER A 234 12.63 8.38 -4.78
C SER A 234 12.01 9.67 -4.27
N ILE A 235 11.43 10.44 -5.17
CA ILE A 235 10.77 11.71 -4.88
C ILE A 235 9.27 11.52 -4.98
N VAL A 236 8.57 11.97 -3.94
CA VAL A 236 7.11 12.12 -3.94
C VAL A 236 6.80 13.59 -3.68
N TRP A 237 6.43 14.28 -4.73
CA TRP A 237 6.24 15.73 -4.72
C TRP A 237 4.77 16.07 -4.93
N THR A 238 4.12 16.58 -3.89
CA THR A 238 2.71 16.95 -3.93
C THR A 238 2.53 18.40 -4.35
N GLU A 239 1.67 18.63 -5.34
CA GLU A 239 1.26 19.93 -5.85
C GLU A 239 -0.23 19.97 -6.13
N ALA A 240 -0.79 21.19 -6.32
CA ALA A 240 -2.11 21.35 -6.92
C ALA A 240 -2.14 20.66 -8.30
N THR A 241 -3.22 19.96 -8.62
CA THR A 241 -3.29 19.13 -9.84
C THR A 241 -2.92 19.88 -11.14
N PRO A 242 -3.36 21.15 -11.39
CA PRO A 242 -2.93 21.88 -12.57
C PRO A 242 -1.42 22.16 -12.59
N GLU A 243 -0.84 22.46 -11.42
CA GLU A 243 0.58 22.74 -11.28
C GLU A 243 1.42 21.48 -11.46
N ALA A 244 1.00 20.35 -10.88
CA ALA A 244 1.67 19.05 -11.09
C ALA A 244 1.74 18.69 -12.57
N LYS A 245 0.65 18.91 -13.32
CA LYS A 245 0.63 18.69 -14.78
C LYS A 245 1.56 19.64 -15.54
N ARG A 246 1.63 20.93 -15.12
CA ARG A 246 2.55 21.91 -15.71
C ARG A 246 3.99 21.47 -15.50
N VAL A 247 4.35 21.13 -14.27
CA VAL A 247 5.72 20.75 -13.89
C VAL A 247 6.20 19.52 -14.67
N VAL A 248 5.38 18.48 -14.77
CA VAL A 248 5.77 17.24 -15.49
C VAL A 248 5.93 17.49 -17.00
N ALA A 249 5.24 18.47 -17.56
CA ALA A 249 5.32 18.83 -18.97
C ALA A 249 6.52 19.74 -19.32
N LEU A 250 7.29 20.20 -18.33
CA LEU A 250 8.50 20.99 -18.54
C LEU A 250 9.58 20.15 -19.26
N ASP A 251 10.43 20.83 -20.02
CA ASP A 251 11.68 20.22 -20.49
C ASP A 251 12.61 19.83 -19.32
N ASP A 252 13.67 19.09 -19.59
CA ASP A 252 14.53 18.56 -18.56
C ASP A 252 15.26 19.67 -17.75
N ALA A 253 15.65 20.76 -18.39
CA ALA A 253 16.34 21.86 -17.74
C ALA A 253 15.40 22.62 -16.78
N ALA A 254 14.23 23.00 -17.25
CA ALA A 254 13.23 23.70 -16.44
C ALA A 254 12.67 22.79 -15.31
N PHE A 255 12.51 21.50 -15.56
CA PHE A 255 12.13 20.55 -14.51
C PHE A 255 13.22 20.43 -13.44
N HIS A 256 14.48 20.38 -13.85
CA HIS A 256 15.62 20.30 -12.93
C HIS A 256 15.67 21.52 -12.01
N GLU A 257 15.49 22.74 -12.52
CA GLU A 257 15.44 23.97 -11.72
C GLU A 257 14.33 23.90 -10.65
N GLU A 258 13.12 23.48 -11.03
CA GLU A 258 12.00 23.33 -10.11
C GLU A 258 12.26 22.26 -9.04
N LEU A 259 12.90 21.14 -9.42
CA LEU A 259 13.27 20.06 -8.52
C LEU A 259 14.37 20.51 -7.54
N GLU A 260 15.42 21.14 -8.03
CA GLU A 260 16.55 21.62 -7.22
C GLU A 260 16.10 22.66 -6.18
N ALA A 261 15.18 23.56 -6.56
CA ALA A 261 14.60 24.54 -5.64
C ALA A 261 13.91 23.90 -4.43
N ARG A 262 13.38 22.67 -4.59
CA ARG A 262 12.70 21.90 -3.53
C ARG A 262 13.65 20.96 -2.81
N PHE A 263 14.50 20.28 -3.55
CA PHE A 263 15.45 19.29 -3.03
C PHE A 263 16.56 19.97 -2.20
N LYS A 264 17.03 21.16 -2.63
CA LYS A 264 18.20 21.85 -2.11
C LYS A 264 19.49 21.06 -2.41
N LEU A 265 20.65 21.59 -1.96
CA LEU A 265 21.97 21.03 -2.27
C LEU A 265 22.54 20.12 -1.15
N GLN A 266 21.71 19.59 -0.28
CA GLN A 266 22.20 18.76 0.86
C GLN A 266 22.94 17.51 0.38
N LEU A 267 22.46 16.87 -0.68
CA LEU A 267 23.08 15.70 -1.29
C LEU A 267 24.00 16.04 -2.49
N GLY A 268 24.37 17.31 -2.66
CA GLY A 268 25.18 17.80 -3.78
C GLY A 268 24.35 17.96 -5.05
N GLU A 269 25.00 17.82 -6.21
CA GLU A 269 24.31 17.85 -7.51
C GLU A 269 23.34 16.68 -7.64
N ILE A 270 22.18 16.94 -8.24
CA ILE A 270 21.12 15.95 -8.46
C ILE A 270 20.82 15.84 -9.95
N THR A 271 20.37 14.65 -10.36
CA THR A 271 19.87 14.41 -11.72
C THR A 271 18.61 13.58 -11.64
N ALA A 272 17.51 14.04 -12.26
CA ALA A 272 16.31 13.23 -12.38
C ALA A 272 16.58 12.03 -13.27
N VAL A 273 16.19 10.83 -12.81
CA VAL A 273 16.34 9.57 -13.53
C VAL A 273 15.00 8.86 -13.63
N GLY A 274 14.72 8.28 -14.80
CA GLY A 274 13.45 7.60 -15.03
C GLY A 274 12.29 8.53 -15.41
N ALA A 275 11.09 7.96 -15.41
CA ALA A 275 9.89 8.65 -15.84
C ALA A 275 9.31 9.55 -14.76
N ARG A 276 8.79 10.71 -15.17
CA ARG A 276 7.98 11.61 -14.33
C ARG A 276 6.52 11.20 -14.41
N ARG A 277 5.93 10.75 -13.32
CA ARG A 277 4.55 10.26 -13.27
C ARG A 277 3.70 11.13 -12.36
N VAL A 278 2.44 11.39 -12.76
CA VAL A 278 1.47 12.15 -11.97
C VAL A 278 0.37 11.23 -11.48
N HIS A 279 0.13 11.25 -10.18
CA HIS A 279 -0.92 10.46 -9.52
C HIS A 279 -1.88 11.39 -8.79
N PRO A 280 -3.19 11.41 -9.16
CA PRO A 280 -4.19 12.16 -8.41
C PRO A 280 -4.27 11.67 -6.96
N LEU A 281 -4.43 12.59 -6.02
CA LEU A 281 -4.56 12.30 -4.60
C LEU A 281 -6.00 12.47 -4.13
N GLY A 282 -6.49 11.48 -3.39
CA GLY A 282 -7.83 11.48 -2.84
C GLY A 282 -7.90 10.65 -1.56
N PHE A 283 -9.00 10.80 -0.86
CA PHE A 283 -9.40 9.94 0.25
C PHE A 283 -10.68 9.24 -0.13
N PHE A 284 -10.67 7.91 -0.17
CA PHE A 284 -11.83 7.10 -0.49
C PHE A 284 -11.86 5.86 0.41
N VAL A 285 -12.99 5.58 1.02
CA VAL A 285 -13.23 4.38 1.82
C VAL A 285 -14.54 3.74 1.40
N ALA A 286 -14.53 2.45 1.13
CA ALA A 286 -15.72 1.67 0.85
C ALA A 286 -16.65 1.63 2.07
N ARG A 287 -17.97 1.80 1.86
CA ARG A 287 -18.96 1.75 2.94
C ARG A 287 -19.08 0.38 3.61
N ALA A 288 -18.75 -0.67 2.86
CA ALA A 288 -18.57 -2.02 3.36
C ALA A 288 -17.32 -2.64 2.75
N PHE A 289 -16.62 -3.48 3.50
CA PHE A 289 -15.45 -4.22 3.00
C PHE A 289 -15.81 -5.61 2.53
N ILE A 290 -17.08 -5.97 2.65
CA ILE A 290 -17.64 -7.26 2.27
C ILE A 290 -18.99 -7.10 1.58
N ALA A 291 -19.30 -8.08 0.75
CA ALA A 291 -20.66 -8.39 0.28
C ALA A 291 -20.83 -9.91 0.36
N GLU A 292 -21.95 -10.44 -0.12
CA GLU A 292 -22.16 -11.88 -0.11
C GLU A 292 -21.11 -12.60 -0.95
N ARG A 293 -20.25 -13.40 -0.30
CA ARG A 293 -19.12 -14.11 -0.90
C ARG A 293 -18.09 -13.22 -1.58
N ILE A 294 -18.00 -11.96 -1.17
CA ILE A 294 -17.03 -11.00 -1.70
C ILE A 294 -16.34 -10.30 -0.52
N ALA A 295 -15.02 -10.13 -0.63
CA ALA A 295 -14.23 -9.29 0.26
C ALA A 295 -13.37 -8.31 -0.55
N LEU A 296 -13.17 -7.10 -0.04
CA LEU A 296 -12.31 -6.08 -0.63
C LEU A 296 -11.03 -5.96 0.20
N VAL A 297 -9.88 -5.80 -0.46
CA VAL A 297 -8.58 -5.56 0.20
C VAL A 297 -7.80 -4.45 -0.51
N GLY A 298 -6.98 -3.73 0.24
CA GLY A 298 -6.14 -2.65 -0.29
C GLY A 298 -6.95 -1.54 -0.94
N ASP A 299 -6.46 -1.03 -2.06
CA ASP A 299 -7.08 0.13 -2.74
C ASP A 299 -8.51 -0.14 -3.22
N ALA A 300 -8.93 -1.39 -3.36
CA ALA A 300 -10.33 -1.73 -3.63
C ALA A 300 -11.24 -1.39 -2.45
N ALA A 301 -10.73 -1.44 -1.22
CA ALA A 301 -11.43 -1.10 0.01
C ALA A 301 -11.23 0.36 0.42
N HIS A 302 -10.02 0.91 0.26
CA HIS A 302 -9.67 2.25 0.72
C HIS A 302 -8.46 2.82 -0.03
N VAL A 303 -8.50 4.12 -0.28
CA VAL A 303 -7.38 4.93 -0.76
C VAL A 303 -7.18 6.07 0.23
N ILE A 304 -5.97 6.23 0.72
CA ILE A 304 -5.60 7.29 1.67
C ILE A 304 -4.51 8.17 1.10
N HIS A 305 -4.34 9.36 1.68
CA HIS A 305 -3.23 10.26 1.29
C HIS A 305 -1.89 9.55 1.53
N PRO A 306 -0.92 9.63 0.59
CA PRO A 306 0.34 8.89 0.67
C PRO A 306 1.34 9.42 1.72
N ILE A 307 0.92 10.24 2.67
CA ILE A 307 1.77 10.70 3.78
C ILE A 307 2.41 9.48 4.46
N ALA A 308 3.72 9.51 4.58
CA ALA A 308 4.53 8.43 5.16
C ALA A 308 4.37 7.05 4.47
N GLY A 309 3.93 6.97 3.20
CA GLY A 309 3.86 5.73 2.44
C GLY A 309 2.87 4.68 2.97
N GLN A 310 1.79 5.09 3.64
CA GLN A 310 0.90 4.18 4.38
C GLN A 310 -0.07 3.36 3.50
N GLY A 311 -0.34 3.76 2.23
CA GLY A 311 -1.35 3.10 1.40
C GLY A 311 -1.14 1.59 1.24
N LEU A 312 0.05 1.18 0.78
CA LEU A 312 0.40 -0.23 0.62
C LEU A 312 0.35 -0.98 1.97
N ASN A 313 0.92 -0.39 3.02
CA ASN A 313 1.02 -1.02 4.34
C ASN A 313 -0.36 -1.28 4.96
N MET A 314 -1.33 -0.39 4.75
CA MET A 314 -2.72 -0.61 5.13
C MET A 314 -3.37 -1.76 4.35
N GLY A 315 -3.11 -1.85 3.04
CA GLY A 315 -3.55 -2.98 2.23
C GLY A 315 -2.95 -4.31 2.71
N LEU A 316 -1.69 -4.32 3.15
CA LEU A 316 -1.06 -5.51 3.74
C LEU A 316 -1.64 -5.88 5.11
N LYS A 317 -2.09 -4.89 5.90
CA LYS A 317 -2.89 -5.17 7.11
C LYS A 317 -4.22 -5.85 6.78
N ASP A 318 -4.90 -5.43 5.71
CA ASP A 318 -6.13 -6.10 5.24
C ASP A 318 -5.84 -7.54 4.85
N VAL A 319 -4.78 -7.76 4.06
CA VAL A 319 -4.33 -9.08 3.63
C VAL A 319 -4.07 -9.99 4.82
N ALA A 320 -3.32 -9.53 5.81
CA ALA A 320 -2.99 -10.31 7.00
C ALA A 320 -4.23 -10.67 7.82
N ALA A 321 -5.15 -9.71 8.01
CA ALA A 321 -6.39 -9.93 8.75
C ALA A 321 -7.35 -10.88 8.01
N LEU A 322 -7.54 -10.69 6.69
CA LEU A 322 -8.41 -11.55 5.89
C LEU A 322 -7.85 -12.97 5.79
N ALA A 323 -6.53 -13.12 5.59
CA ALA A 323 -5.88 -14.41 5.55
C ALA A 323 -6.07 -15.17 6.87
N GLU A 324 -5.84 -14.52 8.03
CA GLU A 324 -6.05 -15.12 9.35
C GLU A 324 -7.50 -15.57 9.55
N VAL A 325 -8.47 -14.74 9.19
CA VAL A 325 -9.90 -15.07 9.30
C VAL A 325 -10.30 -16.25 8.41
N ILE A 326 -9.82 -16.29 7.17
CA ILE A 326 -10.11 -17.37 6.23
C ILE A 326 -9.45 -18.68 6.69
N VAL A 327 -8.19 -18.64 7.11
CA VAL A 327 -7.44 -19.82 7.55
C VAL A 327 -8.05 -20.42 8.81
N ASP A 328 -8.38 -19.59 9.80
CA ASP A 328 -9.07 -20.04 11.03
C ASP A 328 -10.40 -20.72 10.70
N ALA A 329 -11.23 -20.12 9.83
CA ALA A 329 -12.52 -20.68 9.43
C ALA A 329 -12.38 -22.00 8.66
N ALA A 330 -11.49 -22.06 7.66
CA ALA A 330 -11.29 -23.23 6.83
C ALA A 330 -10.74 -24.43 7.63
N ARG A 331 -9.85 -24.20 8.60
CA ARG A 331 -9.35 -25.26 9.51
C ARG A 331 -10.42 -25.86 10.41
N LEU A 332 -11.46 -25.09 10.69
CA LEU A 332 -12.64 -25.57 11.41
C LEU A 332 -13.70 -26.21 10.49
N GLY A 333 -13.40 -26.35 9.19
CA GLY A 333 -14.33 -26.87 8.20
C GLY A 333 -15.47 -25.90 7.81
N LEU A 334 -15.36 -24.63 8.19
CA LEU A 334 -16.35 -23.60 7.86
C LEU A 334 -16.14 -23.10 6.43
N ASP A 335 -17.21 -22.63 5.80
CA ASP A 335 -17.14 -22.00 4.49
C ASP A 335 -16.60 -20.56 4.61
N PRO A 336 -15.40 -20.25 4.01
CA PRO A 336 -14.77 -18.94 4.13
C PRO A 336 -15.57 -17.80 3.48
N GLY A 337 -16.50 -18.11 2.56
CA GLY A 337 -17.35 -17.11 1.90
C GLY A 337 -18.62 -16.75 2.66
N THR A 338 -18.86 -17.29 3.85
CA THR A 338 -20.07 -17.00 4.62
C THR A 338 -19.99 -15.64 5.33
N ALA A 339 -21.14 -15.03 5.54
CA ALA A 339 -21.24 -13.68 6.12
C ALA A 339 -20.57 -13.59 7.51
N ASN A 340 -20.81 -14.57 8.39
CA ASN A 340 -20.24 -14.59 9.74
C ASN A 340 -18.68 -14.61 9.74
N VAL A 341 -18.06 -15.26 8.76
CA VAL A 341 -16.59 -15.27 8.59
C VAL A 341 -16.11 -13.92 8.10
N LEU A 342 -16.75 -13.38 7.04
CA LEU A 342 -16.34 -12.12 6.43
C LEU A 342 -16.61 -10.90 7.33
N GLU A 343 -17.68 -10.92 8.13
CA GLU A 343 -17.97 -9.87 9.10
C GLU A 343 -16.87 -9.74 10.18
N ARG A 344 -16.21 -10.84 10.57
CA ARG A 344 -15.05 -10.78 11.48
C ARG A 344 -13.93 -9.96 10.87
N TYR A 345 -13.61 -10.17 9.59
CA TYR A 345 -12.65 -9.36 8.84
C TYR A 345 -13.08 -7.89 8.79
N GLN A 346 -14.31 -7.61 8.37
CA GLN A 346 -14.81 -6.24 8.25
C GLN A 346 -14.76 -5.48 9.57
N ARG A 347 -15.20 -6.09 10.69
CA ARG A 347 -15.14 -5.46 12.01
C ARG A 347 -13.71 -5.13 12.43
N TRP A 348 -12.79 -6.04 12.15
CA TRP A 348 -11.39 -5.85 12.49
C TRP A 348 -10.76 -4.67 11.73
N ARG A 349 -10.99 -4.61 10.42
CA ARG A 349 -10.29 -3.66 9.56
C ARG A 349 -10.95 -2.29 9.45
N ARG A 350 -12.28 -2.25 9.47
CA ARG A 350 -13.00 -1.00 9.18
C ARG A 350 -12.71 0.12 10.17
N PHE A 351 -12.65 -0.19 11.47
CA PHE A 351 -12.35 0.81 12.49
C PHE A 351 -10.92 1.36 12.35
N ASP A 352 -9.95 0.47 12.18
CA ASP A 352 -8.53 0.83 12.01
C ASP A 352 -8.32 1.70 10.75
N THR A 353 -8.92 1.30 9.64
CA THR A 353 -8.88 2.04 8.37
C THR A 353 -9.50 3.44 8.48
N MET A 354 -10.66 3.56 9.12
CA MET A 354 -11.31 4.87 9.32
C MET A 354 -10.48 5.78 10.22
N THR A 355 -9.92 5.25 11.29
CA THR A 355 -9.06 6.03 12.22
C THR A 355 -7.82 6.55 11.50
N MET A 356 -7.11 5.67 10.77
CA MET A 356 -5.92 6.06 10.00
C MET A 356 -6.27 7.05 8.88
N GLY A 357 -7.37 6.82 8.16
CA GLY A 357 -7.83 7.71 7.11
C GLY A 357 -8.15 9.12 7.61
N ILE A 358 -8.85 9.23 8.72
CA ILE A 358 -9.14 10.53 9.36
C ILE A 358 -7.86 11.19 9.86
N ALA A 359 -6.95 10.42 10.45
CA ALA A 359 -5.67 10.96 10.93
C ALA A 359 -4.81 11.51 9.79
N THR A 360 -4.67 10.78 8.69
CA THR A 360 -3.90 11.23 7.51
C THR A 360 -4.56 12.42 6.81
N ASP A 361 -5.89 12.46 6.72
CA ASP A 361 -6.63 13.61 6.18
C ASP A 361 -6.46 14.86 7.06
N ALA A 362 -6.58 14.71 8.36
CA ALA A 362 -6.37 15.81 9.31
C ALA A 362 -4.93 16.34 9.23
N LEU A 363 -3.93 15.46 9.15
CA LEU A 363 -2.53 15.85 8.95
C LEU A 363 -2.33 16.58 7.63
N ASN A 364 -2.86 16.05 6.52
CA ASN A 364 -2.75 16.72 5.23
C ASN A 364 -3.35 18.13 5.28
N ARG A 365 -4.57 18.29 5.78
CA ARG A 365 -5.23 19.61 5.90
C ARG A 365 -4.50 20.55 6.84
N LEU A 366 -3.96 20.06 7.95
CA LEU A 366 -3.19 20.85 8.90
C LEU A 366 -1.86 21.32 8.33
N LEU A 367 -1.18 20.47 7.54
CA LEU A 367 0.18 20.70 7.06
C LEU A 367 0.21 21.36 5.67
N SER A 368 -0.79 21.11 4.83
CA SER A 368 -0.90 21.67 3.47
C SER A 368 -1.81 22.91 3.44
N ASN A 369 -1.39 24.00 4.08
CA ASN A 369 -2.14 25.26 4.06
C ASN A 369 -1.21 26.48 4.19
N ARG A 370 -1.75 27.69 3.85
CA ARG A 370 -1.03 28.96 3.87
C ARG A 370 -1.28 29.80 5.13
N SER A 371 -2.07 29.32 6.09
CA SER A 371 -2.47 30.08 7.27
C SER A 371 -1.32 30.20 8.27
N ALA A 372 -0.93 31.42 8.61
CA ALA A 372 0.10 31.70 9.62
C ALA A 372 -0.34 31.25 11.04
N VAL A 373 -1.63 31.34 11.34
CA VAL A 373 -2.19 30.93 12.64
C VAL A 373 -2.11 29.40 12.83
N LEU A 374 -2.52 28.66 11.79
CA LEU A 374 -2.42 27.20 11.81
C LEU A 374 -0.97 26.72 11.87
N ARG A 375 -0.05 27.47 11.24
CA ARG A 375 1.39 27.20 11.33
C ARG A 375 1.87 27.34 12.78
N ALA A 376 1.57 28.46 13.45
CA ALA A 376 2.00 28.66 14.84
C ALA A 376 1.44 27.60 15.80
N ALA A 377 0.18 27.18 15.61
CA ALA A 377 -0.43 26.11 16.40
C ALA A 377 0.22 24.75 16.13
N ARG A 378 0.56 24.48 14.87
CA ARG A 378 1.28 23.28 14.42
C ARG A 378 2.69 23.21 14.98
N ASP A 379 3.42 24.34 14.93
CA ASP A 379 4.77 24.49 15.47
C ASP A 379 4.81 24.16 16.97
N LEU A 380 3.81 24.63 17.72
CA LEU A 380 3.67 24.31 19.13
C LEU A 380 3.35 22.84 19.36
N GLY A 381 2.44 22.26 18.57
CA GLY A 381 1.99 20.87 18.71
C GLY A 381 3.08 19.86 18.39
N LEU A 382 3.76 20.03 17.25
CA LEU A 382 4.86 19.14 16.83
C LEU A 382 6.08 19.30 17.73
N GLY A 383 6.39 20.51 18.20
CA GLY A 383 7.45 20.75 19.18
C GLY A 383 7.18 20.06 20.54
N MET A 384 5.91 19.85 20.92
CA MET A 384 5.57 19.03 22.09
C MET A 384 5.80 17.53 21.82
N VAL A 385 5.47 17.03 20.61
CA VAL A 385 5.72 15.62 20.26
C VAL A 385 7.21 15.31 20.31
N ASP A 386 8.07 16.21 19.82
CA ASP A 386 9.52 15.99 19.83
C ASP A 386 10.11 15.94 21.24
N ARG A 387 9.52 16.70 22.18
CA ARG A 387 9.99 16.77 23.60
C ARG A 387 9.49 15.65 24.49
N VAL A 388 8.48 14.86 24.07
CA VAL A 388 7.89 13.79 24.86
C VAL A 388 8.26 12.41 24.28
N PRO A 389 9.31 11.72 24.81
CA PRO A 389 9.81 10.47 24.25
C PRO A 389 8.76 9.35 24.13
N GLY A 390 7.78 9.32 25.04
CA GLY A 390 6.68 8.35 25.00
C GLY A 390 5.74 8.56 23.82
N LEU A 391 5.43 9.80 23.50
CA LEU A 391 4.57 10.15 22.37
C LEU A 391 5.28 9.89 21.05
N LYS A 392 6.55 10.25 20.96
CA LYS A 392 7.40 9.97 19.78
C LYS A 392 7.46 8.45 19.47
N ARG A 393 7.69 7.62 20.49
CA ARG A 393 7.66 6.15 20.34
C ARG A 393 6.31 5.61 19.89
N LEU A 394 5.21 6.18 20.38
CA LEU A 394 3.87 5.80 19.94
C LEU A 394 3.68 6.09 18.45
N PHE A 395 4.09 7.28 17.98
CA PHE A 395 4.02 7.65 16.56
C PHE A 395 4.87 6.73 15.68
N ILE A 396 6.09 6.39 16.09
CA ILE A 396 6.96 5.46 15.35
C ILE A 396 6.30 4.08 15.26
N ARG A 397 5.76 3.56 16.35
CA ARG A 397 5.09 2.25 16.37
C ARG A 397 3.81 2.24 15.53
N GLU A 398 3.06 3.34 15.52
CA GLU A 398 1.88 3.50 14.66
C GLU A 398 2.31 3.51 13.17
N ALA A 399 3.32 4.33 12.81
CA ALA A 399 3.88 4.39 11.47
C ALA A 399 4.46 3.04 11.01
N ALA A 400 5.06 2.27 11.94
CA ALA A 400 5.58 0.92 11.69
C ALA A 400 4.49 -0.17 11.59
N GLY A 401 3.21 0.18 11.82
CA GLY A 401 2.09 -0.76 11.74
C GLY A 401 1.96 -1.71 12.94
N LEU A 402 2.55 -1.36 14.09
CA LEU A 402 2.66 -2.22 15.27
C LEU A 402 1.72 -1.84 16.42
N VAL A 403 0.72 -1.00 16.17
CA VAL A 403 -0.27 -0.56 17.16
C VAL A 403 -1.64 -1.16 16.85
N GLY A 404 -2.44 -1.38 17.91
CA GLY A 404 -3.76 -1.98 17.82
C GLY A 404 -3.75 -3.51 17.82
N GLU A 405 -4.81 -4.11 17.33
CA GLU A 405 -4.92 -5.57 17.21
C GLU A 405 -4.20 -6.03 15.92
N VAL A 406 -2.92 -6.38 16.08
CA VAL A 406 -2.02 -6.72 14.96
C VAL A 406 -2.21 -8.19 14.56
N PRO A 407 -2.55 -8.52 13.30
CA PRO A 407 -2.63 -9.90 12.78
C PRO A 407 -1.34 -10.70 12.94
N LYS A 408 -1.44 -12.03 13.00
CA LYS A 408 -0.29 -12.95 13.21
C LYS A 408 0.86 -12.69 12.23
N LEU A 409 0.58 -12.62 10.93
CA LEU A 409 1.61 -12.39 9.91
C LEU A 409 2.40 -11.10 10.14
N LEU A 410 1.74 -10.02 10.53
CA LEU A 410 2.40 -8.73 10.82
C LEU A 410 3.23 -8.74 12.11
N ARG A 411 3.07 -9.79 12.91
CA ARG A 411 3.93 -10.10 14.08
C ARG A 411 5.04 -11.09 13.74
N GLY A 412 5.23 -11.44 12.45
CA GLY A 412 6.19 -12.43 12.01
C GLY A 412 5.80 -13.88 12.35
N LYS A 413 4.52 -14.15 12.63
CA LYS A 413 4.03 -15.49 12.98
C LYS A 413 3.28 -16.09 11.79
N SER A 414 3.53 -17.35 11.49
CA SER A 414 2.75 -18.10 10.48
C SER A 414 1.28 -18.22 10.89
N LEU A 415 0.41 -18.43 9.90
CA LEU A 415 -1.02 -18.69 10.07
C LEU A 415 -1.29 -20.12 10.57
#